data_ae9a0d30a4803512d0df41514a071b99
#
_entry.id   ae9a0d30a4803512d0df41514a071b99
#
_cell.length_a   1.000
_cell.length_b   1.000
_cell.length_c   1.000
_cell.angle_alpha   90.00
_cell.angle_beta   90.00
_cell.angle_gamma   90.00
#
_symmetry.space_group_name_H-M   'P 1'
#
loop_
_entity.id
_entity.type
_entity.pdbx_description
1 polymer ?
#
loop_
_entity_poly.entity_id
_entity_poly.type
_entity_poly.pdbx_seq_one_letter_code
_entity_poly.pdbx_strand_id
1 'polypeptide(L)'
;MSNFNYLKLARSKRIRYLKLKQENSAYLVFLHGFMSDLEGKKPKTFLNFAKRNKLGFLALEYSGHGKSSGKFTNGNISKWTAETKLLIRKIVKKNKIIFIGSSMGTWISLNQFKFFKKQIVGFLGIGSAPEFLEGLMWNKFSKKMKKEIKTNKIINLKHGDYEYPISLQLIK
;
A
#
# COMPACT_ATOMS: atom_id res chain seq x y z
N MET A 1 -14.14 -19.17 -2.99
CA MET A 1 -13.48 -18.22 -2.05
C MET A 1 -12.21 -17.73 -2.70
N SER A 2 -11.91 -16.43 -2.63
CA SER A 2 -10.62 -15.91 -3.12
C SER A 2 -9.54 -16.20 -2.08
N ASN A 3 -8.63 -17.11 -2.39
CA ASN A 3 -7.57 -17.48 -1.47
C ASN A 3 -6.46 -16.43 -1.48
N PHE A 4 -5.99 -16.06 -0.30
CA PHE A 4 -4.78 -15.27 -0.15
C PHE A 4 -3.56 -16.04 -0.68
N ASN A 5 -2.67 -15.32 -1.31
CA ASN A 5 -1.42 -15.83 -1.84
C ASN A 5 -0.25 -15.12 -1.16
N TYR A 6 0.93 -15.71 -1.27
CA TYR A 6 2.16 -15.12 -0.74
C TYR A 6 3.24 -15.03 -1.84
N LEU A 7 3.81 -13.84 -2.01
CA LEU A 7 5.02 -13.65 -2.80
C LEU A 7 6.23 -13.73 -1.88
N LYS A 8 7.11 -14.70 -2.09
CA LYS A 8 8.39 -14.80 -1.38
C LYS A 8 9.35 -13.75 -1.95
N LEU A 9 9.85 -12.85 -1.10
CA LEU A 9 10.84 -11.83 -1.46
C LEU A 9 12.27 -12.28 -1.13
N ALA A 10 12.43 -13.00 0.00
CA ALA A 10 13.68 -13.58 0.47
C ALA A 10 13.35 -14.78 1.38
N ARG A 11 14.39 -15.44 1.94
CA ARG A 11 14.24 -16.68 2.74
C ARG A 11 13.14 -16.60 3.81
N SER A 12 13.02 -15.46 4.52
CA SER A 12 12.03 -15.24 5.60
C SER A 12 11.04 -14.11 5.31
N LYS A 13 11.06 -13.51 4.11
CA LYS A 13 10.22 -12.35 3.79
C LYS A 13 9.19 -12.71 2.75
N ARG A 14 7.91 -12.48 3.06
CA ARG A 14 6.78 -12.73 2.16
C ARG A 14 5.77 -11.59 2.22
N ILE A 15 5.16 -11.28 1.08
CA ILE A 15 4.07 -10.31 0.91
C ILE A 15 2.78 -11.08 0.68
N ARG A 16 1.76 -10.84 1.52
CA ARG A 16 0.41 -11.39 1.32
C ARG A 16 -0.34 -10.56 0.28
N TYR A 17 -1.05 -11.22 -0.60
CA TYR A 17 -1.84 -10.55 -1.62
C TYR A 17 -3.08 -11.35 -2.02
N LEU A 18 -4.08 -10.64 -2.56
CA LEU A 18 -5.24 -11.20 -3.23
C LEU A 18 -5.08 -10.99 -4.74
N LYS A 19 -5.47 -12.00 -5.52
CA LYS A 19 -5.58 -11.87 -6.96
C LYS A 19 -6.85 -12.53 -7.47
N LEU A 20 -7.44 -11.93 -8.50
CA LEU A 20 -8.39 -12.56 -9.41
C LEU A 20 -7.77 -12.50 -10.80
N LYS A 21 -7.44 -13.67 -11.34
CA LYS A 21 -6.90 -13.74 -12.70
C LYS A 21 -8.05 -13.61 -13.70
N GLN A 22 -7.88 -12.70 -14.65
CA GLN A 22 -8.78 -12.56 -15.79
C GLN A 22 -7.91 -12.29 -17.02
N GLU A 23 -8.08 -13.10 -18.06
CA GLU A 23 -7.28 -12.95 -19.28
C GLU A 23 -7.83 -11.83 -20.14
N ASN A 24 -6.92 -11.14 -20.83
CA ASN A 24 -7.24 -10.04 -21.76
C ASN A 24 -8.14 -8.93 -21.21
N SER A 25 -8.10 -8.69 -19.90
CA SER A 25 -8.89 -7.65 -19.24
C SER A 25 -8.01 -6.64 -18.52
N ALA A 26 -8.59 -5.47 -18.19
CA ALA A 26 -7.96 -4.56 -17.25
C ALA A 26 -7.96 -5.13 -15.82
N TYR A 27 -6.95 -4.76 -15.05
CA TYR A 27 -6.84 -5.11 -13.64
C TYR A 27 -7.17 -3.92 -12.74
N LEU A 28 -8.05 -4.13 -11.78
CA LEU A 28 -8.15 -3.24 -10.62
C LEU A 28 -7.01 -3.54 -9.67
N VAL A 29 -6.15 -2.57 -9.42
CA VAL A 29 -5.05 -2.68 -8.45
C VAL A 29 -5.41 -1.84 -7.23
N PHE A 30 -5.84 -2.50 -6.15
CA PHE A 30 -6.24 -1.85 -4.89
C PHE A 30 -5.05 -1.75 -3.94
N LEU A 31 -4.79 -0.55 -3.45
CA LEU A 31 -3.72 -0.22 -2.50
C LEU A 31 -4.32 0.40 -1.24
N HIS A 32 -4.12 -0.27 -0.10
CA HIS A 32 -4.70 0.13 1.18
C HIS A 32 -3.93 1.29 1.85
N GLY A 33 -4.53 1.86 2.88
CA GLY A 33 -3.98 2.98 3.65
C GLY A 33 -2.97 2.58 4.71
N PHE A 34 -2.51 3.59 5.43
CA PHE A 34 -1.58 3.50 6.54
C PHE A 34 -2.10 2.55 7.63
N MET A 35 -1.25 1.64 8.11
CA MET A 35 -1.57 0.63 9.14
C MET A 35 -2.85 -0.18 8.88
N SER A 36 -3.24 -0.34 7.62
CA SER A 36 -4.42 -1.12 7.20
C SER A 36 -4.00 -2.50 6.65
N ASP A 37 -5.00 -3.27 6.24
CA ASP A 37 -4.83 -4.61 5.68
C ASP A 37 -5.86 -4.90 4.57
N LEU A 38 -5.97 -6.17 4.18
CA LEU A 38 -6.93 -6.65 3.17
C LEU A 38 -8.18 -7.31 3.75
N GLU A 39 -8.38 -7.33 5.07
CA GLU A 39 -9.55 -7.94 5.71
C GLU A 39 -10.77 -6.99 5.74
N GLY A 40 -10.54 -5.69 5.49
CA GLY A 40 -11.56 -4.65 5.55
C GLY A 40 -12.62 -4.71 4.44
N LYS A 41 -13.63 -3.81 4.54
CA LYS A 41 -14.73 -3.72 3.55
C LYS A 41 -14.26 -3.29 2.16
N LYS A 42 -13.34 -2.29 2.07
CA LYS A 42 -12.90 -1.74 0.78
C LYS A 42 -12.32 -2.80 -0.16
N PRO A 43 -11.27 -3.58 0.21
CA PRO A 43 -10.73 -4.59 -0.70
C PRO A 43 -11.77 -5.64 -1.10
N LYS A 44 -12.68 -6.05 -0.20
CA LYS A 44 -13.78 -6.99 -0.51
C LYS A 44 -14.75 -6.40 -1.53
N THR A 45 -15.13 -5.13 -1.39
CA THR A 45 -16.03 -4.43 -2.32
C THR A 45 -15.43 -4.38 -3.72
N PHE A 46 -14.18 -3.98 -3.87
CA PHE A 46 -13.53 -3.88 -5.18
C PHE A 46 -13.23 -5.25 -5.80
N LEU A 47 -12.92 -6.26 -5.00
CA LEU A 47 -12.81 -7.63 -5.49
C LEU A 47 -14.14 -8.14 -6.05
N ASN A 48 -15.25 -7.88 -5.36
CA ASN A 48 -16.59 -8.28 -5.81
C ASN A 48 -17.02 -7.50 -7.07
N PHE A 49 -16.66 -6.21 -7.15
CA PHE A 49 -16.86 -5.41 -8.36
C PHE A 49 -16.07 -6.00 -9.54
N ALA A 50 -14.80 -6.32 -9.34
CA ALA A 50 -13.97 -6.94 -10.38
C ALA A 50 -14.57 -8.26 -10.89
N LYS A 51 -15.04 -9.12 -9.98
CA LYS A 51 -15.71 -10.38 -10.36
C LYS A 51 -16.92 -10.15 -11.24
N ARG A 52 -17.82 -9.25 -10.83
CA ARG A 52 -19.07 -8.97 -11.57
C ARG A 52 -18.81 -8.37 -12.95
N ASN A 53 -17.74 -7.60 -13.09
CA ASN A 53 -17.41 -6.90 -14.34
C ASN A 53 -16.34 -7.62 -15.17
N LYS A 54 -16.00 -8.88 -14.85
CA LYS A 54 -14.99 -9.70 -15.55
C LYS A 54 -13.63 -8.99 -15.66
N LEU A 55 -13.22 -8.25 -14.62
CA LEU A 55 -11.93 -7.58 -14.51
C LEU A 55 -10.96 -8.42 -13.69
N GLY A 56 -9.67 -8.30 -13.99
CA GLY A 56 -8.64 -8.78 -13.09
C GLY A 56 -8.60 -7.97 -11.78
N PHE A 57 -8.09 -8.57 -10.71
CA PHE A 57 -7.92 -7.89 -9.43
C PHE A 57 -6.57 -8.22 -8.82
N LEU A 58 -5.92 -7.23 -8.27
CA LEU A 58 -4.73 -7.36 -7.44
C LEU A 58 -4.84 -6.41 -6.25
N ALA A 59 -4.59 -6.93 -5.05
CA ALA A 59 -4.40 -6.14 -3.84
C ALA A 59 -3.30 -6.78 -3.00
N LEU A 60 -2.48 -5.99 -2.31
CA LEU A 60 -1.39 -6.51 -1.48
C LEU A 60 -1.37 -5.83 -0.12
N GLU A 61 -0.86 -6.55 0.88
CA GLU A 61 -0.41 -5.99 2.14
C GLU A 61 1.08 -5.72 2.04
N TYR A 62 1.49 -4.48 2.19
CA TYR A 62 2.92 -4.13 2.18
C TYR A 62 3.67 -4.82 3.32
N SER A 63 4.99 -4.92 3.24
CA SER A 63 5.79 -5.43 4.36
C SER A 63 5.49 -4.65 5.64
N GLY A 64 5.31 -5.38 6.76
CA GLY A 64 4.93 -4.81 8.04
C GLY A 64 3.45 -4.46 8.21
N HIS A 65 2.59 -4.81 7.24
CA HIS A 65 1.13 -4.65 7.32
C HIS A 65 0.43 -6.02 7.29
N GLY A 66 -0.70 -6.10 7.98
CA GLY A 66 -1.56 -7.29 8.02
C GLY A 66 -0.77 -8.56 8.33
N LYS A 67 -0.83 -9.56 7.45
CA LYS A 67 -0.11 -10.83 7.56
C LYS A 67 1.14 -10.92 6.67
N SER A 68 1.58 -9.83 6.08
CA SER A 68 2.88 -9.73 5.42
C SER A 68 4.02 -9.68 6.43
N SER A 69 5.18 -10.24 6.05
CA SER A 69 6.37 -10.26 6.93
C SER A 69 6.93 -8.86 7.15
N GLY A 70 7.67 -8.74 8.24
CA GLY A 70 8.41 -7.53 8.59
C GLY A 70 7.76 -6.73 9.72
N LYS A 71 8.48 -5.71 10.18
CA LYS A 71 7.96 -4.74 11.16
C LYS A 71 7.52 -3.48 10.39
N PHE A 72 6.39 -2.91 10.77
CA PHE A 72 5.87 -1.67 10.18
C PHE A 72 6.92 -0.55 10.25
N THR A 73 7.60 -0.41 11.39
CA THR A 73 8.65 0.59 11.63
C THR A 73 9.87 0.48 10.72
N ASN A 74 10.03 -0.65 10.00
CA ASN A 74 11.08 -0.87 8.99
C ASN A 74 10.59 -0.58 7.56
N GLY A 75 9.41 0.02 7.42
CA GLY A 75 8.79 0.40 6.15
C GLY A 75 8.96 1.88 5.84
N ASN A 76 8.79 2.22 4.57
CA ASN A 76 8.61 3.57 4.06
C ASN A 76 7.91 3.52 2.69
N ILE A 77 7.50 4.69 2.20
CA ILE A 77 6.76 4.79 0.93
C ILE A 77 7.57 4.22 -0.25
N SER A 78 8.87 4.49 -0.31
CA SER A 78 9.74 3.98 -1.39
C SER A 78 9.79 2.46 -1.43
N LYS A 79 9.92 1.81 -0.27
CA LYS A 79 9.94 0.35 -0.13
C LYS A 79 8.61 -0.25 -0.56
N TRP A 80 7.49 0.27 -0.05
CA TRP A 80 6.15 -0.22 -0.38
C TRP A 80 5.79 0.02 -1.86
N THR A 81 6.28 1.13 -2.44
CA THR A 81 6.21 1.38 -3.89
C THR A 81 6.96 0.31 -4.69
N ALA A 82 8.16 -0.08 -4.27
CA ALA A 82 8.95 -1.12 -4.93
C ALA A 82 8.30 -2.51 -4.82
N GLU A 83 7.75 -2.87 -3.66
CA GLU A 83 7.01 -4.12 -3.44
C GLU A 83 5.76 -4.19 -4.34
N THR A 84 5.02 -3.08 -4.43
CA THR A 84 3.85 -2.94 -5.31
C THR A 84 4.25 -3.12 -6.77
N LYS A 85 5.31 -2.44 -7.23
CA LYS A 85 5.85 -2.57 -8.59
C LYS A 85 6.18 -4.02 -8.93
N LEU A 86 6.84 -4.73 -8.02
CA LEU A 86 7.23 -6.13 -8.22
C LEU A 86 6.00 -7.03 -8.42
N LEU A 87 4.98 -6.88 -7.59
CA LEU A 87 3.74 -7.66 -7.69
C LEU A 87 2.95 -7.34 -8.96
N ILE A 88 2.82 -6.08 -9.33
CA ILE A 88 2.16 -5.67 -10.58
C ILE A 88 2.86 -6.33 -11.78
N ARG A 89 4.18 -6.25 -11.87
CA ARG A 89 4.95 -6.89 -12.95
C ARG A 89 4.71 -8.40 -13.03
N LYS A 90 4.64 -9.06 -11.88
CA LYS A 90 4.47 -10.52 -11.81
C LYS A 90 3.05 -10.97 -12.13
N ILE A 91 2.03 -10.25 -11.66
CA ILE A 91 0.62 -10.68 -11.71
C ILE A 91 -0.13 -10.02 -12.87
N VAL A 92 -0.02 -8.70 -13.00
CA VAL A 92 -0.75 -7.93 -14.03
C VAL A 92 -0.06 -8.03 -15.39
N LYS A 93 1.27 -8.15 -15.40
CA LYS A 93 2.09 -8.26 -16.60
C LYS A 93 1.88 -7.05 -17.54
N LYS A 94 1.37 -7.29 -18.78
CA LYS A 94 1.14 -6.26 -19.81
C LYS A 94 -0.31 -5.74 -19.85
N ASN A 95 -1.20 -6.28 -19.01
CA ASN A 95 -2.61 -5.84 -19.01
C ASN A 95 -2.76 -4.39 -18.57
N LYS A 96 -3.88 -3.77 -18.95
CA LYS A 96 -4.25 -2.43 -18.53
C LYS A 96 -4.52 -2.37 -17.02
N ILE A 97 -4.29 -1.22 -16.41
CA ILE A 97 -4.36 -1.02 -14.95
C ILE A 97 -5.31 0.12 -14.65
N ILE A 98 -6.22 -0.14 -13.70
CA ILE A 98 -7.01 0.88 -13.01
C ILE A 98 -6.56 0.87 -11.56
N PHE A 99 -5.89 1.92 -11.10
CA PHE A 99 -5.48 2.04 -9.72
C PHE A 99 -6.64 2.50 -8.83
N ILE A 100 -6.74 1.90 -7.64
CA ILE A 100 -7.63 2.32 -6.57
C ILE A 100 -6.78 2.47 -5.32
N GLY A 101 -6.49 3.71 -4.95
CA GLY A 101 -5.68 4.04 -3.77
C GLY A 101 -6.55 4.56 -2.63
N SER A 102 -6.41 4.00 -1.43
CA SER A 102 -7.06 4.52 -0.22
C SER A 102 -6.03 5.20 0.67
N SER A 103 -6.23 6.48 0.99
CA SER A 103 -5.31 7.26 1.85
C SER A 103 -3.86 7.18 1.37
N MET A 104 -2.91 6.67 2.18
CA MET A 104 -1.52 6.38 1.79
C MET A 104 -1.41 5.56 0.50
N GLY A 105 -2.35 4.63 0.26
CA GLY A 105 -2.39 3.83 -0.96
C GLY A 105 -2.53 4.66 -2.23
N THR A 106 -3.12 5.86 -2.15
CA THR A 106 -3.14 6.85 -3.23
C THR A 106 -1.73 7.32 -3.59
N TRP A 107 -0.91 7.67 -2.59
CA TRP A 107 0.47 8.08 -2.82
C TRP A 107 1.30 6.97 -3.45
N ILE A 108 1.19 5.74 -2.95
CA ILE A 108 1.86 4.58 -3.54
C ILE A 108 1.39 4.33 -4.98
N SER A 109 0.08 4.53 -5.26
CA SER A 109 -0.47 4.43 -6.63
C SER A 109 0.13 5.48 -7.56
N LEU A 110 0.20 6.74 -7.15
CA LEU A 110 0.79 7.82 -7.93
C LEU A 110 2.27 7.54 -8.25
N ASN A 111 3.01 6.97 -7.30
CA ASN A 111 4.39 6.56 -7.52
C ASN A 111 4.54 5.43 -8.56
N GLN A 112 3.48 4.67 -8.88
CA GLN A 112 3.52 3.66 -9.93
C GLN A 112 3.43 4.27 -11.35
N PHE A 113 2.95 5.50 -11.51
CA PHE A 113 2.77 6.12 -12.82
C PHE A 113 4.08 6.18 -13.62
N LYS A 114 5.21 6.45 -12.96
CA LYS A 114 6.52 6.46 -13.61
C LYS A 114 6.95 5.10 -14.20
N PHE A 115 6.36 4.00 -13.73
CA PHE A 115 6.73 2.64 -14.17
C PHE A 115 5.73 2.04 -15.14
N PHE A 116 4.44 2.44 -15.08
CA PHE A 116 3.34 1.79 -15.79
C PHE A 116 2.52 2.75 -16.65
N LYS A 117 3.02 3.96 -16.96
CA LYS A 117 2.31 5.03 -17.67
C LYS A 117 1.49 4.51 -18.87
N LYS A 118 2.07 3.64 -19.72
CA LYS A 118 1.41 3.09 -20.93
C LYS A 118 0.31 2.06 -20.62
N GLN A 119 0.26 1.52 -19.41
CA GLN A 119 -0.72 0.51 -18.99
C GLN A 119 -1.87 1.13 -18.21
N ILE A 120 -1.66 2.30 -17.57
CA ILE A 120 -2.67 2.94 -16.71
C ILE A 120 -3.75 3.55 -17.57
N VAL A 121 -4.98 3.11 -17.33
CA VAL A 121 -6.20 3.60 -18.05
C VAL A 121 -7.22 4.20 -17.08
N GLY A 122 -6.99 4.17 -15.78
CA GLY A 122 -7.86 4.78 -14.78
C GLY A 122 -7.20 4.88 -13.41
N PHE A 123 -7.72 5.79 -12.60
CA PHE A 123 -7.26 6.04 -11.24
C PHE A 123 -8.42 6.53 -10.38
N LEU A 124 -8.56 5.95 -9.18
CA LEU A 124 -9.50 6.36 -8.16
C LEU A 124 -8.78 6.55 -6.83
N GLY A 125 -8.83 7.76 -6.28
CA GLY A 125 -8.34 8.07 -4.94
C GLY A 125 -9.49 8.16 -3.94
N ILE A 126 -9.36 7.49 -2.81
CA ILE A 126 -10.34 7.47 -1.73
C ILE A 126 -9.70 8.03 -0.47
N GLY A 127 -10.15 9.22 -0.01
CA GLY A 127 -9.54 9.91 1.12
C GLY A 127 -8.05 10.11 0.90
N SER A 128 -7.68 10.61 -0.28
CA SER A 128 -6.30 10.69 -0.77
C SER A 128 -5.40 11.49 0.15
N ALA A 129 -4.25 10.93 0.50
CA ALA A 129 -3.26 11.55 1.37
C ALA A 129 -1.84 11.42 0.78
N PRO A 130 -1.56 12.04 -0.38
CA PRO A 130 -0.19 12.11 -0.86
C PRO A 130 0.64 13.00 0.07
N GLU A 131 1.92 12.62 0.26
CA GLU A 131 2.90 13.39 1.06
C GLU A 131 2.47 13.70 2.52
N PHE A 132 1.50 12.93 3.06
CA PHE A 132 0.96 13.16 4.41
C PHE A 132 2.03 13.07 5.51
N LEU A 133 3.08 12.31 5.28
CA LEU A 133 4.17 12.14 6.25
C LEU A 133 4.93 13.45 6.47
N GLU A 134 5.11 14.25 5.44
CA GLU A 134 5.71 15.58 5.56
C GLU A 134 4.67 16.62 5.99
N GLY A 135 3.61 16.79 5.20
CA GLY A 135 2.63 17.87 5.39
C GLY A 135 1.80 17.72 6.65
N LEU A 136 1.30 16.53 6.95
CA LEU A 136 0.38 16.30 8.07
C LEU A 136 1.07 15.80 9.35
N MET A 137 2.28 15.24 9.25
CA MET A 137 3.03 14.74 10.41
C MET A 137 4.26 15.59 10.70
N TRP A 138 5.32 15.46 9.89
CA TRP A 138 6.61 16.10 10.20
C TRP A 138 6.52 17.59 10.43
N ASN A 139 5.79 18.31 9.59
CA ASN A 139 5.68 19.78 9.73
C ASN A 139 4.91 20.18 11.00
N LYS A 140 4.03 19.32 11.51
CA LYS A 140 3.27 19.53 12.75
C LYS A 140 3.98 19.05 14.01
N PHE A 141 5.09 18.31 13.88
CA PHE A 141 5.83 17.85 15.05
C PHE A 141 6.50 19.03 15.77
N SER A 142 6.34 19.04 17.10
CA SER A 142 7.06 19.99 17.96
C SER A 142 8.58 19.80 17.86
N LYS A 143 9.35 20.80 18.28
CA LYS A 143 10.81 20.69 18.36
C LYS A 143 11.24 19.49 19.23
N LYS A 144 10.52 19.23 20.34
CA LYS A 144 10.73 18.08 21.23
C LYS A 144 10.54 16.76 20.49
N MET A 145 9.40 16.59 19.79
CA MET A 145 9.12 15.37 19.01
C MET A 145 10.15 15.15 17.90
N LYS A 146 10.54 16.21 17.18
CA LYS A 146 11.58 16.13 16.14
C LYS A 146 12.94 15.73 16.70
N LYS A 147 13.30 16.17 17.92
CA LYS A 147 14.52 15.74 18.62
C LYS A 147 14.40 14.29 19.04
N GLU A 148 13.28 13.91 19.66
CA GLU A 148 13.00 12.56 20.13
C GLU A 148 13.10 11.52 19.02
N ILE A 149 12.42 11.72 17.89
CA ILE A 149 12.48 10.76 16.77
C ILE A 149 13.86 10.66 16.13
N LYS A 150 14.64 11.77 16.12
CA LYS A 150 16.03 11.74 15.65
C LYS A 150 16.93 10.91 16.56
N THR A 151 16.72 10.99 17.88
CA THR A 151 17.48 10.23 18.89
C THR A 151 17.03 8.77 18.95
N ASN A 152 15.74 8.53 19.21
CA ASN A 152 15.19 7.20 19.51
C ASN A 152 14.83 6.41 18.23
N LYS A 153 14.87 7.05 17.05
CA LYS A 153 14.49 6.50 15.73
C LYS A 153 13.00 6.20 15.57
N ILE A 154 12.23 6.16 16.65
CA ILE A 154 10.77 5.89 16.68
C ILE A 154 10.16 6.78 17.75
N ILE A 155 8.95 7.30 17.46
CA ILE A 155 8.02 7.89 18.42
C ILE A 155 6.65 7.27 18.26
N ASN A 156 5.88 7.23 19.34
CA ASN A 156 4.49 6.79 19.29
C ASN A 156 3.56 8.00 19.30
N LEU A 157 2.71 8.10 18.25
CA LEU A 157 1.67 9.13 18.16
C LEU A 157 0.34 8.56 18.65
N LYS A 158 -0.27 9.19 19.63
CA LYS A 158 -1.63 8.87 20.09
C LYS A 158 -2.67 9.64 19.27
N HIS A 159 -3.69 8.95 18.80
CA HIS A 159 -4.86 9.54 18.18
C HIS A 159 -6.11 8.78 18.62
N GLY A 160 -6.89 9.35 19.52
CA GLY A 160 -7.95 8.63 20.25
C GLY A 160 -7.36 7.45 21.01
N ASP A 161 -7.97 6.29 20.86
CA ASP A 161 -7.53 5.02 21.50
C ASP A 161 -6.40 4.31 20.72
N TYR A 162 -5.93 4.88 19.62
CA TYR A 162 -4.91 4.28 18.78
C TYR A 162 -3.53 4.88 19.03
N GLU A 163 -2.52 4.02 18.99
CA GLU A 163 -1.12 4.41 19.07
C GLU A 163 -0.40 4.00 17.77
N TYR A 164 0.28 4.97 17.14
CA TYR A 164 0.95 4.79 15.86
C TYR A 164 2.46 4.93 16.04
N PRO A 165 3.25 3.85 15.86
CA PRO A 165 4.69 3.93 15.89
C PRO A 165 5.21 4.57 14.60
N ILE A 166 5.70 5.79 14.70
CA ILE A 166 6.28 6.53 13.58
C ILE A 166 7.80 6.44 13.67
N SER A 167 8.41 5.83 12.66
CA SER A 167 9.87 5.73 12.59
C SER A 167 10.48 6.87 11.78
N LEU A 168 11.72 7.22 12.09
CA LEU A 168 12.48 8.20 11.30
C LEU A 168 12.65 7.75 9.84
N GLN A 169 12.74 6.42 9.61
CA GLN A 169 12.83 5.84 8.28
C GLN A 169 11.53 6.02 7.47
N LEU A 170 10.38 6.07 8.13
CA LEU A 170 9.09 6.29 7.48
C LEU A 170 8.98 7.74 6.96
N ILE A 171 9.53 8.71 7.71
CA ILE A 171 9.46 10.14 7.38
C ILE A 171 10.48 10.56 6.31
N LYS A 172 11.61 9.87 6.22
CA LYS A 172 12.63 10.08 5.19
C LYS A 172 12.25 9.42 3.86
#